data_bd7d53e6ce064dbf37239b28e18ec82c
#
_entry.id   bd7d53e6ce064dbf37239b28e18ec82c
#
_cell.length_a   1.000
_cell.length_b   1.000
_cell.length_c   1.000
_cell.angle_alpha   90.00
_cell.angle_beta   90.00
_cell.angle_gamma   90.00
#
_symmetry.space_group_name_H-M   'P 1'
#
loop_
_entity.id
_entity.type
_entity.pdbx_description
1 polymer ?
#
loop_
_entity_poly.entity_id
_entity_poly.type
_entity_poly.pdbx_seq_one_letter_code
_entity_poly.pdbx_strand_id
1 'polypeptide(L)'
;MLKKSLLALCLIPLFTTSLCTQAKTIQDIKGDQIELPDNIERIADLWHANNQIVLLLGGADKLVATTNNIHANKWYNLVHPSIKNVPVLTNGEDIQLEELLNQQPQVVLLSKSSMQQEVEKAGLKGVKVSFQDFDGLKKTVAITADVIGGNAPNIAKSYISELENNIKFVEDRIKNLSDDKKPTVIHIANQNNLLKIDGGKSMIGDWINKAGGKNALPDQANLVDVSMEELIKANPDVIIIGSTNAQNGVDKILNDPSWQSITAVKNKHVFVNPLGTFPWDRYSAEEALQILWAAKLFHPELFKDVDMIAKTQAFYQKYYHYELSKQNAEQILKGLDPITH
;
A
#
# COMPACT_ATOMS: atom_id res chain seq x y z
N MET A 1 -73.01 -22.09 48.22
CA MET A 1 -72.77 -21.22 47.05
C MET A 1 -71.28 -21.05 46.86
N LEU A 2 -70.66 -21.88 46.01
CA LEU A 2 -69.21 -21.77 45.72
C LEU A 2 -69.04 -20.94 44.44
N LYS A 3 -68.31 -19.80 44.55
CA LYS A 3 -67.91 -19.01 43.41
C LYS A 3 -66.63 -19.60 42.84
N LYS A 4 -66.68 -20.09 41.59
CA LYS A 4 -65.55 -20.52 40.81
C LYS A 4 -64.91 -19.26 40.15
N SER A 5 -63.66 -18.89 40.53
CA SER A 5 -62.89 -17.88 39.86
C SER A 5 -62.13 -18.54 38.68
N LEU A 6 -62.42 -18.12 37.47
CA LEU A 6 -61.64 -18.49 36.27
C LEU A 6 -60.39 -17.57 36.22
N LEU A 7 -59.20 -18.17 36.29
CA LEU A 7 -57.94 -17.49 36.00
C LEU A 7 -57.69 -17.59 34.48
N ALA A 8 -57.80 -16.45 33.80
CA ALA A 8 -57.46 -16.40 32.38
C ALA A 8 -55.91 -16.22 32.25
N LEU A 9 -55.25 -17.25 31.76
CA LEU A 9 -53.80 -17.24 31.45
C LEU A 9 -53.60 -16.54 30.11
N CYS A 10 -53.14 -15.29 30.06
CA CYS A 10 -52.74 -14.59 28.87
C CYS A 10 -51.37 -15.11 28.40
N LEU A 11 -51.37 -15.93 27.35
CA LEU A 11 -50.20 -16.30 26.60
C LEU A 11 -49.78 -15.08 25.76
N ILE A 12 -48.66 -14.41 26.15
CA ILE A 12 -47.98 -13.38 25.34
C ILE A 12 -47.11 -14.14 24.29
N PRO A 13 -47.33 -14.00 22.99
CA PRO A 13 -46.45 -14.59 22.01
C PRO A 13 -45.11 -13.82 22.04
N LEU A 14 -44.02 -14.52 22.37
CA LEU A 14 -42.67 -14.04 22.18
C LEU A 14 -42.42 -13.98 20.66
N PHE A 15 -42.56 -12.78 20.07
CA PHE A 15 -42.04 -12.51 18.75
C PHE A 15 -40.49 -12.49 18.83
N THR A 16 -39.86 -13.60 18.51
CA THR A 16 -38.45 -13.64 18.18
C THR A 16 -38.28 -12.94 16.83
N THR A 17 -37.93 -11.66 16.83
CA THR A 17 -37.44 -10.97 15.65
C THR A 17 -36.10 -11.61 15.28
N SER A 18 -36.12 -12.53 14.32
CA SER A 18 -34.90 -12.94 13.62
C SER A 18 -34.34 -11.69 12.98
N LEU A 19 -33.24 -11.14 13.53
CA LEU A 19 -32.40 -10.18 12.85
C LEU A 19 -31.84 -10.92 11.61
N CYS A 20 -32.52 -10.77 10.46
CA CYS A 20 -31.89 -11.09 9.17
C CYS A 20 -30.66 -10.19 9.08
N THR A 21 -29.49 -10.74 9.37
CA THR A 21 -28.23 -10.11 8.99
C THR A 21 -28.22 -10.09 7.47
N GLN A 22 -28.42 -8.91 6.90
CA GLN A 22 -28.33 -8.69 5.47
C GLN A 22 -26.89 -9.04 5.07
N ALA A 23 -26.72 -9.82 4.02
CA ALA A 23 -25.42 -10.25 3.52
C ALA A 23 -25.12 -9.52 2.22
N LYS A 24 -23.86 -9.08 2.06
CA LYS A 24 -23.35 -8.54 0.81
C LYS A 24 -22.41 -9.54 0.14
N THR A 25 -22.32 -9.50 -1.18
CA THR A 25 -21.39 -10.32 -1.96
C THR A 25 -20.25 -9.44 -2.44
N ILE A 26 -19.01 -9.82 -2.12
CA ILE A 26 -17.79 -9.17 -2.59
C ILE A 26 -17.13 -10.05 -3.63
N GLN A 27 -16.67 -9.46 -4.73
CA GLN A 27 -15.82 -10.14 -5.69
C GLN A 27 -14.35 -9.81 -5.37
N ASP A 28 -13.53 -10.82 -5.10
CA ASP A 28 -12.10 -10.64 -4.84
C ASP A 28 -11.30 -10.36 -6.12
N ILE A 29 -9.99 -10.12 -6.00
CA ILE A 29 -9.13 -9.77 -7.16
C ILE A 29 -9.00 -10.93 -8.17
N LYS A 30 -9.31 -12.18 -7.79
CA LYS A 30 -9.35 -13.32 -8.71
C LYS A 30 -10.70 -13.45 -9.43
N GLY A 31 -11.75 -12.80 -8.93
CA GLY A 31 -13.12 -12.91 -9.39
C GLY A 31 -13.99 -13.87 -8.56
N ASP A 32 -13.44 -14.43 -7.47
CA ASP A 32 -14.19 -15.29 -6.56
C ASP A 32 -15.25 -14.48 -5.81
N GLN A 33 -16.46 -15.04 -5.65
CA GLN A 33 -17.57 -14.40 -4.93
C GLN A 33 -17.57 -14.84 -3.47
N ILE A 34 -17.49 -13.88 -2.55
CA ILE A 34 -17.46 -14.14 -1.11
C ILE A 34 -18.65 -13.45 -0.46
N GLU A 35 -19.47 -14.22 0.25
CA GLU A 35 -20.55 -13.68 1.07
C GLU A 35 -20.04 -13.22 2.43
N LEU A 36 -20.27 -11.94 2.75
CA LEU A 36 -19.91 -11.29 3.99
C LEU A 36 -21.13 -10.67 4.67
N PRO A 37 -21.11 -10.48 6.00
CA PRO A 37 -22.10 -9.65 6.67
C PRO A 37 -22.11 -8.22 6.07
N ASP A 38 -23.27 -7.60 6.03
CA ASP A 38 -23.41 -6.23 5.49
C ASP A 38 -22.57 -5.23 6.27
N ASN A 39 -22.58 -5.36 7.61
CA ASN A 39 -21.79 -4.54 8.51
C ASN A 39 -20.55 -5.31 8.98
N ILE A 40 -19.37 -4.85 8.59
CA ILE A 40 -18.07 -5.38 9.00
C ILE A 40 -17.46 -4.45 10.05
N GLU A 41 -17.20 -5.00 11.24
CA GLU A 41 -16.56 -4.29 12.37
C GLU A 41 -15.22 -4.91 12.77
N ARG A 42 -14.91 -6.13 12.29
CA ARG A 42 -13.72 -6.88 12.67
C ARG A 42 -13.02 -7.41 11.41
N ILE A 43 -11.94 -6.72 11.03
CA ILE A 43 -11.13 -7.01 9.84
C ILE A 43 -9.77 -7.53 10.29
N ALA A 44 -9.37 -8.72 9.87
CA ALA A 44 -7.98 -9.13 9.92
C ALA A 44 -7.33 -8.78 8.58
N ASP A 45 -6.26 -7.98 8.58
CA ASP A 45 -5.54 -7.68 7.35
C ASP A 45 -4.11 -8.22 7.43
N LEU A 46 -3.90 -9.34 6.76
CA LEU A 46 -2.66 -10.12 6.76
C LEU A 46 -1.72 -9.75 5.61
N TRP A 47 -2.04 -8.69 4.86
CA TRP A 47 -1.15 -8.12 3.86
C TRP A 47 -0.78 -6.68 4.21
N HIS A 48 0.50 -6.46 4.55
CA HIS A 48 1.00 -5.17 5.01
C HIS A 48 0.64 -3.99 4.07
N ALA A 49 0.68 -4.20 2.76
CA ALA A 49 0.33 -3.17 1.78
C ALA A 49 -1.16 -2.77 1.87
N ASN A 50 -2.06 -3.73 2.10
CA ASN A 50 -3.49 -3.44 2.20
C ASN A 50 -3.87 -2.77 3.52
N ASN A 51 -3.14 -3.01 4.62
CA ASN A 51 -3.36 -2.29 5.88
C ASN A 51 -3.32 -0.77 5.69
N GLN A 52 -2.43 -0.27 4.83
CA GLN A 52 -2.37 1.15 4.49
C GLN A 52 -3.62 1.59 3.68
N ILE A 53 -4.11 0.74 2.78
CA ILE A 53 -5.36 1.01 2.05
C ILE A 53 -6.55 1.03 3.02
N VAL A 54 -6.60 0.11 4.00
CA VAL A 54 -7.62 0.13 5.06
C VAL A 54 -7.56 1.44 5.85
N LEU A 55 -6.35 1.95 6.19
CA LEU A 55 -6.17 3.24 6.84
C LEU A 55 -6.70 4.38 5.97
N LEU A 56 -6.31 4.45 4.71
CA LEU A 56 -6.74 5.47 3.74
C LEU A 56 -8.26 5.53 3.60
N LEU A 57 -8.91 4.37 3.65
CA LEU A 57 -10.36 4.24 3.50
C LEU A 57 -11.14 4.48 4.81
N GLY A 58 -10.45 4.82 5.91
CA GLY A 58 -11.06 5.08 7.21
C GLY A 58 -11.50 3.83 7.97
N GLY A 59 -10.95 2.66 7.63
CA GLY A 59 -11.28 1.38 8.26
C GLY A 59 -10.29 0.90 9.33
N ALA A 60 -9.26 1.66 9.66
CA ALA A 60 -8.17 1.20 10.53
C ALA A 60 -8.61 0.83 11.95
N ASP A 61 -9.64 1.49 12.49
CA ASP A 61 -10.20 1.16 13.81
C ASP A 61 -10.94 -0.20 13.86
N LYS A 62 -11.23 -0.79 12.69
CA LYS A 62 -11.83 -2.12 12.55
C LYS A 62 -10.79 -3.24 12.50
N LEU A 63 -9.50 -2.92 12.47
CA LEU A 63 -8.44 -3.92 12.41
C LEU A 63 -8.33 -4.70 13.72
N VAL A 64 -8.42 -6.03 13.64
CA VAL A 64 -8.25 -6.97 14.76
C VAL A 64 -7.02 -7.84 14.58
N ALA A 65 -6.35 -7.77 13.44
CA ALA A 65 -5.05 -8.39 13.17
C ALA A 65 -4.31 -7.58 12.12
N THR A 66 -2.99 -7.51 12.25
CA THR A 66 -2.10 -6.79 11.35
C THR A 66 -0.80 -7.57 11.12
N THR A 67 0.16 -6.96 10.43
CA THR A 67 1.46 -7.53 10.10
C THR A 67 2.58 -6.83 10.86
N ASN A 68 3.72 -7.53 11.01
CA ASN A 68 4.90 -6.96 11.65
C ASN A 68 5.41 -5.68 10.94
N ASN A 69 5.33 -5.64 9.61
CA ASN A 69 5.78 -4.47 8.84
C ASN A 69 4.99 -3.19 9.19
N ILE A 70 3.68 -3.31 9.36
CA ILE A 70 2.82 -2.19 9.74
C ILE A 70 3.05 -1.81 11.21
N HIS A 71 3.12 -2.79 12.09
CA HIS A 71 3.36 -2.55 13.52
C HIS A 71 4.70 -1.86 13.78
N ALA A 72 5.73 -2.15 12.97
CA ALA A 72 7.05 -1.52 13.03
C ALA A 72 7.15 -0.17 12.30
N ASN A 73 6.19 0.17 11.42
CA ASN A 73 6.25 1.40 10.63
C ASN A 73 5.96 2.63 11.49
N LYS A 74 6.97 3.49 11.66
CA LYS A 74 6.87 4.67 12.51
C LYS A 74 5.90 5.73 11.98
N TRP A 75 5.76 5.87 10.66
CA TRP A 75 4.79 6.78 10.05
C TRP A 75 3.37 6.32 10.26
N TYR A 76 3.11 5.01 10.08
CA TYR A 76 1.79 4.44 10.37
C TYR A 76 1.42 4.63 11.85
N ASN A 77 2.38 4.35 12.74
CA ASN A 77 2.21 4.54 14.18
C ASN A 77 1.97 6.00 14.58
N LEU A 78 2.57 6.96 13.87
CA LEU A 78 2.36 8.40 14.12
C LEU A 78 0.95 8.83 13.68
N VAL A 79 0.50 8.36 12.53
CA VAL A 79 -0.79 8.72 11.95
C VAL A 79 -1.95 8.00 12.65
N HIS A 80 -1.75 6.73 13.03
CA HIS A 80 -2.76 5.88 13.67
C HIS A 80 -2.15 5.10 14.87
N PRO A 81 -1.96 5.75 16.03
CA PRO A 81 -1.24 5.16 17.16
C PRO A 81 -1.89 3.89 17.74
N SER A 82 -3.21 3.73 17.61
CA SER A 82 -3.96 2.56 18.11
C SER A 82 -3.55 1.25 17.42
N ILE A 83 -2.86 1.30 16.27
CA ILE A 83 -2.35 0.09 15.59
C ILE A 83 -1.41 -0.72 16.49
N LYS A 84 -0.73 -0.09 17.44
CA LYS A 84 0.13 -0.77 18.42
C LYS A 84 -0.61 -1.77 19.32
N ASN A 85 -1.92 -1.62 19.46
CA ASN A 85 -2.78 -2.50 20.24
C ASN A 85 -3.34 -3.66 19.40
N VAL A 86 -3.16 -3.63 18.09
CA VAL A 86 -3.64 -4.67 17.16
C VAL A 86 -2.58 -5.78 17.10
N PRO A 87 -2.94 -7.05 17.37
CA PRO A 87 -1.98 -8.14 17.38
C PRO A 87 -1.39 -8.39 15.98
N VAL A 88 -0.09 -8.71 15.98
CA VAL A 88 0.63 -9.14 14.78
C VAL A 88 0.46 -10.65 14.63
N LEU A 89 -0.30 -11.09 13.64
CA LEU A 89 -0.66 -12.50 13.48
C LEU A 89 -0.08 -13.16 12.23
N THR A 90 0.81 -12.45 11.52
CA THR A 90 1.55 -13.01 10.39
C THR A 90 2.91 -12.33 10.22
N ASN A 91 3.88 -13.11 9.77
CA ASN A 91 5.18 -12.62 9.29
C ASN A 91 5.19 -12.39 7.75
N GLY A 92 4.05 -12.62 7.08
CA GLY A 92 3.89 -12.54 5.63
C GLY A 92 4.01 -13.89 4.92
N GLU A 93 4.45 -14.93 5.60
CA GLU A 93 4.51 -16.33 5.10
C GLU A 93 3.56 -17.25 5.89
N ASP A 94 3.59 -17.19 7.20
CA ASP A 94 2.82 -18.04 8.11
C ASP A 94 1.76 -17.24 8.85
N ILE A 95 0.65 -17.89 9.21
CA ILE A 95 -0.45 -17.32 9.99
C ILE A 95 -0.46 -17.96 11.39
N GLN A 96 -0.61 -17.16 12.44
CA GLN A 96 -0.93 -17.65 13.78
C GLN A 96 -2.44 -17.94 13.85
N LEU A 97 -2.84 -19.09 13.25
CA LEU A 97 -4.24 -19.38 12.95
C LEU A 97 -5.12 -19.48 14.20
N GLU A 98 -4.64 -20.10 15.29
CA GLU A 98 -5.39 -20.22 16.55
C GLU A 98 -5.68 -18.84 17.14
N GLU A 99 -4.67 -17.94 17.15
CA GLU A 99 -4.84 -16.59 17.66
C GLU A 99 -5.73 -15.75 16.73
N LEU A 100 -5.64 -15.96 15.41
CA LEU A 100 -6.54 -15.32 14.44
C LEU A 100 -8.01 -15.71 14.68
N LEU A 101 -8.28 -16.98 14.97
CA LEU A 101 -9.63 -17.46 15.33
C LEU A 101 -10.12 -16.82 16.64
N ASN A 102 -9.25 -16.64 17.64
CA ASN A 102 -9.56 -15.96 18.90
C ASN A 102 -9.96 -14.48 18.67
N GLN A 103 -9.40 -13.84 17.64
CA GLN A 103 -9.79 -12.48 17.27
C GLN A 103 -11.18 -12.43 16.62
N GLN A 104 -11.79 -13.52 16.23
CA GLN A 104 -13.12 -13.60 15.62
C GLN A 104 -13.30 -12.59 14.47
N PRO A 105 -12.42 -12.55 13.46
CA PRO A 105 -12.58 -11.66 12.32
C PRO A 105 -13.81 -12.06 11.50
N GLN A 106 -14.55 -11.07 11.02
CA GLN A 106 -15.65 -11.29 10.08
C GLN A 106 -15.14 -11.49 8.65
N VAL A 107 -13.94 -10.98 8.37
CA VAL A 107 -13.25 -11.10 7.08
C VAL A 107 -11.73 -11.05 7.29
N VAL A 108 -11.01 -11.78 6.45
CA VAL A 108 -9.55 -11.79 6.39
C VAL A 108 -9.10 -11.30 5.02
N LEU A 109 -8.42 -10.16 4.97
CA LEU A 109 -7.79 -9.60 3.78
C LEU A 109 -6.38 -10.17 3.66
N LEU A 110 -5.99 -10.63 2.47
CA LEU A 110 -4.70 -11.29 2.27
C LEU A 110 -4.29 -11.30 0.79
N SER A 111 -3.00 -11.49 0.48
CA SER A 111 -2.51 -11.46 -0.90
C SER A 111 -2.17 -12.83 -1.49
N LYS A 112 -1.91 -13.84 -0.64
CA LYS A 112 -1.48 -15.17 -1.08
C LYS A 112 -2.64 -16.16 -1.13
N SER A 113 -2.79 -16.89 -2.24
CA SER A 113 -3.84 -17.91 -2.38
C SER A 113 -3.67 -19.08 -1.40
N SER A 114 -2.44 -19.41 -1.00
CA SER A 114 -2.18 -20.43 0.03
C SER A 114 -2.75 -20.04 1.39
N MET A 115 -2.54 -18.78 1.80
CA MET A 115 -3.09 -18.25 3.04
C MET A 115 -4.62 -18.16 2.99
N GLN A 116 -5.19 -17.80 1.81
CA GLN A 116 -6.64 -17.80 1.61
C GLN A 116 -7.24 -19.19 1.85
N GLN A 117 -6.64 -20.22 1.26
CA GLN A 117 -7.08 -21.60 1.46
C GLN A 117 -6.97 -22.06 2.92
N GLU A 118 -5.93 -21.62 3.63
CA GLU A 118 -5.72 -21.95 5.05
C GLU A 118 -6.82 -21.36 5.94
N VAL A 119 -7.12 -20.05 5.79
CA VAL A 119 -8.16 -19.38 6.58
C VAL A 119 -9.57 -19.91 6.23
N GLU A 120 -9.84 -20.22 4.96
CA GLU A 120 -11.11 -20.80 4.52
C GLU A 120 -11.34 -22.20 5.08
N LYS A 121 -10.30 -23.05 5.14
CA LYS A 121 -10.36 -24.36 5.80
C LYS A 121 -10.66 -24.26 7.30
N ALA A 122 -10.27 -23.18 7.93
CA ALA A 122 -10.59 -22.88 9.33
C ALA A 122 -11.98 -22.23 9.52
N GLY A 123 -12.77 -22.08 8.45
CA GLY A 123 -14.11 -21.52 8.49
C GLY A 123 -14.18 -20.00 8.44
N LEU A 124 -13.05 -19.31 8.20
CA LEU A 124 -13.00 -17.86 8.05
C LEU A 124 -13.30 -17.45 6.60
N LYS A 125 -13.69 -16.19 6.41
CA LYS A 125 -13.95 -15.60 5.10
C LYS A 125 -12.69 -14.89 4.58
N GLY A 126 -12.00 -15.49 3.61
CA GLY A 126 -10.80 -14.93 2.98
C GLY A 126 -11.17 -14.10 1.74
N VAL A 127 -10.75 -12.84 1.68
CA VAL A 127 -10.85 -11.99 0.50
C VAL A 127 -9.45 -11.69 -0.01
N LYS A 128 -9.15 -12.16 -1.21
CA LYS A 128 -7.85 -11.91 -1.81
C LYS A 128 -7.77 -10.52 -2.40
N VAL A 129 -6.72 -9.80 -2.02
CA VAL A 129 -6.36 -8.45 -2.49
C VAL A 129 -4.89 -8.45 -2.90
N SER A 130 -4.59 -7.96 -4.11
CA SER A 130 -3.20 -7.86 -4.59
C SER A 130 -3.15 -7.02 -5.86
N PHE A 131 -2.00 -6.43 -6.18
CA PHE A 131 -1.79 -5.70 -7.44
C PHE A 131 -0.31 -5.71 -7.85
N GLN A 132 -0.07 -5.46 -9.14
CA GLN A 132 1.25 -5.38 -9.74
C GLN A 132 1.39 -4.14 -10.66
N ASP A 133 0.32 -3.36 -10.78
CA ASP A 133 0.20 -2.15 -11.59
C ASP A 133 -0.89 -1.22 -11.01
N PHE A 134 -1.03 -0.02 -11.57
CA PHE A 134 -2.03 0.95 -11.12
C PHE A 134 -3.48 0.49 -11.32
N ASP A 135 -3.77 -0.33 -12.34
CA ASP A 135 -5.13 -0.85 -12.53
C ASP A 135 -5.48 -1.87 -11.45
N GLY A 136 -4.55 -2.71 -11.06
CA GLY A 136 -4.68 -3.61 -9.91
C GLY A 136 -4.83 -2.86 -8.59
N LEU A 137 -4.06 -1.77 -8.39
CA LEU A 137 -4.19 -0.91 -7.22
C LEU A 137 -5.62 -0.34 -7.11
N LYS A 138 -6.15 0.25 -8.19
CA LYS A 138 -7.52 0.78 -8.22
C LYS A 138 -8.57 -0.28 -7.87
N LYS A 139 -8.43 -1.49 -8.42
CA LYS A 139 -9.31 -2.63 -8.12
C LYS A 139 -9.21 -3.04 -6.65
N THR A 140 -7.99 -3.16 -6.11
CA THR A 140 -7.77 -3.52 -4.70
C THR A 140 -8.36 -2.47 -3.75
N VAL A 141 -8.20 -1.18 -4.05
CA VAL A 141 -8.82 -0.09 -3.29
C VAL A 141 -10.36 -0.20 -3.31
N ALA A 142 -10.97 -0.47 -4.46
CA ALA A 142 -12.41 -0.64 -4.58
C ALA A 142 -12.91 -1.86 -3.78
N ILE A 143 -12.26 -3.02 -3.92
CA ILE A 143 -12.60 -4.25 -3.18
C ILE A 143 -12.50 -4.01 -1.66
N THR A 144 -11.41 -3.41 -1.20
CA THR A 144 -11.21 -3.12 0.22
C THR A 144 -12.27 -2.15 0.75
N ALA A 145 -12.66 -1.15 -0.04
CA ALA A 145 -13.73 -0.22 0.30
C ALA A 145 -15.09 -0.91 0.43
N ASP A 146 -15.41 -1.82 -0.49
CA ASP A 146 -16.64 -2.60 -0.44
C ASP A 146 -16.67 -3.54 0.80
N VAL A 147 -15.52 -4.10 1.18
CA VAL A 147 -15.38 -4.86 2.43
C VAL A 147 -15.66 -3.98 3.64
N ILE A 148 -15.03 -2.82 3.76
CA ILE A 148 -15.18 -1.89 4.90
C ILE A 148 -16.62 -1.36 4.98
N GLY A 149 -17.22 -1.02 3.83
CA GLY A 149 -18.56 -0.46 3.75
C GLY A 149 -18.67 1.00 4.23
N GLY A 150 -19.88 1.43 4.53
CA GLY A 150 -20.14 2.80 4.99
C GLY A 150 -19.69 3.85 3.97
N ASN A 151 -18.82 4.80 4.38
CA ASN A 151 -18.30 5.85 3.50
C ASN A 151 -17.06 5.44 2.67
N ALA A 152 -16.46 4.28 2.94
CA ALA A 152 -15.24 3.84 2.28
C ALA A 152 -15.34 3.80 0.73
N PRO A 153 -16.46 3.39 0.10
CA PRO A 153 -16.61 3.46 -1.36
C PRO A 153 -16.54 4.89 -1.94
N ASN A 154 -16.98 5.91 -1.22
CA ASN A 154 -16.86 7.30 -1.66
C ASN A 154 -15.41 7.80 -1.54
N ILE A 155 -14.71 7.41 -0.48
CA ILE A 155 -13.29 7.72 -0.30
C ILE A 155 -12.48 7.04 -1.42
N ALA A 156 -12.78 5.77 -1.73
CA ALA A 156 -12.14 5.03 -2.82
C ALA A 156 -12.31 5.73 -4.17
N LYS A 157 -13.52 6.18 -4.51
CA LYS A 157 -13.78 6.95 -5.74
C LYS A 157 -12.95 8.24 -5.79
N SER A 158 -12.88 8.98 -4.67
CA SER A 158 -12.08 10.20 -4.59
C SER A 158 -10.59 9.92 -4.79
N TYR A 159 -10.07 8.85 -4.16
CA TYR A 159 -8.69 8.43 -4.30
C TYR A 159 -8.35 7.97 -5.73
N ILE A 160 -9.18 7.11 -6.32
CA ILE A 160 -8.98 6.62 -7.69
C ILE A 160 -8.98 7.79 -8.68
N SER A 161 -9.91 8.73 -8.54
CA SER A 161 -9.93 9.93 -9.38
C SER A 161 -8.67 10.79 -9.22
N GLU A 162 -8.16 10.95 -8.00
CA GLU A 162 -6.91 11.69 -7.75
C GLU A 162 -5.69 10.99 -8.36
N LEU A 163 -5.59 9.66 -8.19
CA LEU A 163 -4.55 8.85 -8.81
C LEU A 163 -4.57 8.98 -10.34
N GLU A 164 -5.74 8.85 -10.97
CA GLU A 164 -5.91 8.98 -12.42
C GLU A 164 -5.57 10.40 -12.91
N ASN A 165 -5.97 11.42 -12.17
CA ASN A 165 -5.64 12.80 -12.47
C ASN A 165 -4.12 13.05 -12.37
N ASN A 166 -3.44 12.48 -11.38
CA ASN A 166 -1.99 12.61 -11.26
C ASN A 166 -1.26 11.88 -12.39
N ILE A 167 -1.70 10.67 -12.75
CA ILE A 167 -1.14 9.93 -13.90
C ILE A 167 -1.32 10.75 -15.17
N LYS A 168 -2.55 11.20 -15.45
CA LYS A 168 -2.86 12.01 -16.64
C LYS A 168 -2.06 13.30 -16.66
N PHE A 169 -1.92 14.00 -15.54
CA PHE A 169 -1.14 15.24 -15.44
C PHE A 169 0.33 15.00 -15.84
N VAL A 170 0.90 13.89 -15.41
CA VAL A 170 2.27 13.51 -15.80
C VAL A 170 2.32 13.17 -17.28
N GLU A 171 1.45 12.29 -17.76
CA GLU A 171 1.39 11.86 -19.17
C GLU A 171 1.26 13.04 -20.12
N ASP A 172 0.39 14.01 -19.82
CA ASP A 172 0.19 15.20 -20.67
C ASP A 172 1.45 16.05 -20.79
N ARG A 173 2.31 16.08 -19.76
CA ARG A 173 3.58 16.84 -19.77
C ARG A 173 4.71 16.13 -20.48
N ILE A 174 4.73 14.80 -20.43
CA ILE A 174 5.83 13.99 -21.01
C ILE A 174 5.51 13.46 -22.41
N LYS A 175 4.27 13.57 -22.90
CA LYS A 175 3.80 12.98 -24.17
C LYS A 175 4.65 13.31 -25.41
N ASN A 176 5.33 14.47 -25.39
CA ASN A 176 6.17 14.92 -26.48
C ASN A 176 7.67 14.67 -26.24
N LEU A 177 8.03 13.97 -25.17
CA LEU A 177 9.43 13.60 -24.93
C LEU A 177 9.86 12.50 -25.89
N SER A 178 10.93 12.77 -26.59
CA SER A 178 11.62 11.74 -27.38
C SER A 178 12.29 10.70 -26.44
N ASP A 179 12.51 9.51 -26.96
CA ASP A 179 12.99 8.38 -26.15
C ASP A 179 14.39 8.59 -25.55
N ASP A 180 15.23 9.39 -26.22
CA ASP A 180 16.56 9.79 -25.75
C ASP A 180 16.51 10.78 -24.57
N LYS A 181 15.35 11.40 -24.30
CA LYS A 181 15.13 12.30 -23.15
C LYS A 181 14.58 11.58 -21.93
N LYS A 182 14.23 10.31 -22.03
CA LYS A 182 13.75 9.51 -20.92
C LYS A 182 14.93 8.84 -20.22
N PRO A 183 15.22 9.15 -18.95
CA PRO A 183 16.34 8.53 -18.24
C PRO A 183 16.12 7.02 -18.05
N THR A 184 17.21 6.27 -18.12
CA THR A 184 17.22 4.87 -17.70
C THR A 184 17.36 4.78 -16.18
N VAL A 185 16.52 3.98 -15.54
CA VAL A 185 16.38 3.93 -14.09
C VAL A 185 16.58 2.51 -13.57
N ILE A 186 17.40 2.33 -12.56
CA ILE A 186 17.44 1.13 -11.71
C ILE A 186 16.79 1.46 -10.37
N HIS A 187 15.89 0.58 -9.92
CA HIS A 187 15.38 0.58 -8.57
C HIS A 187 15.99 -0.58 -7.79
N ILE A 188 16.63 -0.25 -6.66
CA ILE A 188 17.23 -1.20 -5.72
C ILE A 188 16.23 -1.46 -4.59
N ALA A 189 15.89 -2.74 -4.38
CA ALA A 189 14.81 -3.12 -3.46
C ALA A 189 15.07 -2.75 -2.00
N ASN A 190 16.33 -2.79 -1.56
CA ASN A 190 16.73 -2.38 -0.20
C ASN A 190 18.23 -2.14 -0.08
N GLN A 191 18.63 -1.36 0.93
CA GLN A 191 20.04 -0.99 1.16
C GLN A 191 20.93 -2.13 1.69
N ASN A 192 20.36 -3.24 2.15
CA ASN A 192 21.13 -4.36 2.70
C ASN A 192 21.66 -5.29 1.60
N ASN A 193 20.99 -5.30 0.45
CA ASN A 193 21.44 -5.98 -0.75
C ASN A 193 21.29 -5.06 -1.96
N LEU A 194 22.37 -4.36 -2.30
CA LEU A 194 22.39 -3.37 -3.39
C LEU A 194 22.31 -3.99 -4.79
N LEU A 195 22.42 -5.32 -4.89
CA LEU A 195 22.27 -6.08 -6.13
C LEU A 195 20.87 -6.71 -6.26
N LYS A 196 19.97 -6.51 -5.30
CA LYS A 196 18.58 -6.92 -5.41
C LYS A 196 17.75 -5.78 -5.98
N ILE A 197 17.28 -5.96 -7.22
CA ILE A 197 16.59 -4.92 -7.99
C ILE A 197 15.13 -5.26 -8.28
N ASP A 198 14.37 -4.25 -8.65
CA ASP A 198 13.02 -4.38 -9.18
C ASP A 198 13.03 -4.03 -10.67
N GLY A 199 12.80 -5.04 -11.51
CA GLY A 199 12.82 -4.91 -12.96
C GLY A 199 11.53 -4.33 -13.56
N GLY A 200 11.48 -4.26 -14.89
CA GLY A 200 10.36 -3.65 -15.60
C GLY A 200 9.04 -4.40 -15.48
N LYS A 201 9.06 -5.70 -15.17
CA LYS A 201 7.85 -6.53 -14.95
C LYS A 201 7.39 -6.47 -13.50
N SER A 202 7.13 -5.25 -13.00
CA SER A 202 6.73 -4.99 -11.63
C SER A 202 5.96 -3.67 -11.53
N MET A 203 5.34 -3.41 -10.36
CA MET A 203 4.74 -2.12 -10.04
C MET A 203 5.75 -0.96 -10.18
N ILE A 204 7.00 -1.23 -9.82
CA ILE A 204 8.11 -0.28 -9.95
C ILE A 204 8.36 0.04 -11.43
N GLY A 205 8.35 -0.96 -12.30
CA GLY A 205 8.45 -0.76 -13.74
C GLY A 205 7.29 0.08 -14.30
N ASP A 206 6.08 -0.13 -13.81
CA ASP A 206 4.89 0.61 -14.24
C ASP A 206 5.01 2.10 -13.91
N TRP A 207 5.31 2.47 -12.64
CA TRP A 207 5.43 3.89 -12.29
C TRP A 207 6.67 4.55 -12.91
N ILE A 208 7.81 3.85 -13.07
CA ILE A 208 8.98 4.41 -13.77
C ILE A 208 8.59 4.83 -15.20
N ASN A 209 7.90 3.94 -15.92
CA ASN A 209 7.49 4.21 -17.30
C ASN A 209 6.47 5.35 -17.39
N LYS A 210 5.47 5.34 -16.51
CA LYS A 210 4.43 6.39 -16.46
C LYS A 210 4.99 7.75 -16.02
N ALA A 211 6.05 7.77 -15.22
CA ALA A 211 6.77 8.98 -14.83
C ALA A 211 7.72 9.52 -15.92
N GLY A 212 7.81 8.85 -17.06
CA GLY A 212 8.67 9.26 -18.19
C GLY A 212 10.11 8.77 -18.09
N GLY A 213 10.41 7.76 -17.26
CA GLY A 213 11.66 7.02 -17.26
C GLY A 213 11.58 5.73 -18.08
N LYS A 214 12.66 4.97 -18.10
CA LYS A 214 12.76 3.61 -18.65
C LYS A 214 13.43 2.72 -17.62
N ASN A 215 12.81 1.59 -17.23
CA ASN A 215 13.53 0.64 -16.39
C ASN A 215 14.74 0.08 -17.17
N ALA A 216 15.93 0.14 -16.59
CA ALA A 216 17.17 -0.27 -17.25
C ALA A 216 17.26 -1.80 -17.43
N LEU A 217 16.44 -2.58 -16.69
CA LEU A 217 16.29 -4.03 -16.82
C LEU A 217 14.81 -4.40 -17.06
N PRO A 218 14.25 -4.05 -18.24
CA PRO A 218 12.81 -4.10 -18.50
C PRO A 218 12.23 -5.52 -18.49
N ASP A 219 13.04 -6.53 -18.74
CA ASP A 219 12.61 -7.93 -18.81
C ASP A 219 12.67 -8.66 -17.47
N GLN A 220 13.31 -8.07 -16.47
CA GLN A 220 13.42 -8.63 -15.13
C GLN A 220 12.12 -8.46 -14.33
N ALA A 221 11.90 -9.41 -13.42
CA ALA A 221 10.78 -9.38 -12.47
C ALA A 221 11.10 -8.50 -11.24
N ASN A 222 10.21 -8.54 -10.26
CA ASN A 222 10.36 -7.92 -8.95
C ASN A 222 11.33 -8.73 -8.07
N LEU A 223 12.14 -8.05 -7.25
CA LEU A 223 13.01 -8.63 -6.22
C LEU A 223 14.02 -9.67 -6.73
N VAL A 224 14.61 -9.44 -7.91
CA VAL A 224 15.63 -10.32 -8.49
C VAL A 224 17.05 -9.91 -8.10
N ASP A 225 17.91 -10.89 -7.86
CA ASP A 225 19.33 -10.65 -7.65
C ASP A 225 20.02 -10.57 -9.02
N VAL A 226 20.83 -9.54 -9.21
CA VAL A 226 21.63 -9.33 -10.44
C VAL A 226 23.11 -9.24 -10.08
N SER A 227 23.98 -9.40 -11.09
CA SER A 227 25.42 -9.20 -10.92
C SER A 227 25.80 -7.72 -11.10
N MET A 228 26.95 -7.34 -10.56
CA MET A 228 27.53 -6.02 -10.81
C MET A 228 27.81 -5.80 -12.30
N GLU A 229 28.20 -6.85 -13.03
CA GLU A 229 28.44 -6.77 -14.46
C GLU A 229 27.15 -6.42 -15.25
N GLU A 230 26.00 -7.01 -14.85
CA GLU A 230 24.70 -6.67 -15.45
C GLU A 230 24.33 -5.21 -15.18
N LEU A 231 24.57 -4.68 -13.96
CA LEU A 231 24.31 -3.29 -13.63
C LEU A 231 25.23 -2.33 -14.42
N ILE A 232 26.52 -2.65 -14.53
CA ILE A 232 27.46 -1.87 -15.33
C ILE A 232 27.06 -1.87 -16.80
N LYS A 233 26.62 -3.00 -17.34
CA LYS A 233 26.13 -3.13 -18.71
C LYS A 233 24.85 -2.35 -18.95
N ALA A 234 23.91 -2.38 -17.97
CA ALA A 234 22.67 -1.63 -18.03
C ALA A 234 22.91 -0.11 -17.95
N ASN A 235 23.98 0.31 -17.26
CA ASN A 235 24.48 1.67 -17.13
C ASN A 235 23.36 2.72 -16.90
N PRO A 236 22.60 2.66 -15.81
CA PRO A 236 21.49 3.55 -15.58
C PRO A 236 21.91 5.02 -15.41
N ASP A 237 21.01 5.94 -15.80
CA ASP A 237 21.14 7.39 -15.59
C ASP A 237 20.72 7.80 -14.17
N VAL A 238 19.84 6.99 -13.55
CA VAL A 238 19.31 7.23 -12.21
C VAL A 238 19.25 5.91 -11.42
N ILE A 239 19.64 5.97 -10.15
CA ILE A 239 19.49 4.87 -9.19
C ILE A 239 18.58 5.35 -8.06
N ILE A 240 17.54 4.56 -7.73
CA ILE A 240 16.63 4.81 -6.62
C ILE A 240 16.69 3.63 -5.66
N ILE A 241 16.84 3.90 -4.37
CA ILE A 241 16.87 2.85 -3.33
C ILE A 241 15.57 2.90 -2.52
N GLY A 242 14.77 1.83 -2.60
CA GLY A 242 13.56 1.63 -1.83
C GLY A 242 13.89 0.98 -0.50
N SER A 243 13.98 1.74 0.56
CA SER A 243 14.16 1.21 1.93
C SER A 243 14.03 2.35 2.94
N THR A 244 13.66 1.99 4.16
CA THR A 244 13.69 2.95 5.26
C THR A 244 15.13 3.37 5.57
N ASN A 245 15.34 4.67 5.72
CA ASN A 245 16.65 5.25 6.07
C ASN A 245 17.80 4.78 5.14
N ALA A 246 17.52 4.71 3.83
CA ALA A 246 18.44 4.13 2.85
C ALA A 246 19.66 5.01 2.50
N GLN A 247 19.92 6.09 3.24
CA GLN A 247 21.08 6.97 3.01
C GLN A 247 22.40 6.21 3.04
N ASN A 248 22.55 5.23 3.94
CA ASN A 248 23.76 4.39 3.98
C ASN A 248 23.98 3.61 2.68
N GLY A 249 22.90 3.20 1.98
CA GLY A 249 22.98 2.56 0.66
C GLY A 249 23.48 3.54 -0.41
N VAL A 250 22.98 4.78 -0.38
CA VAL A 250 23.45 5.86 -1.26
C VAL A 250 24.94 6.11 -1.05
N ASP A 251 25.37 6.26 0.21
CA ASP A 251 26.77 6.52 0.56
C ASP A 251 27.69 5.36 0.12
N LYS A 252 27.26 4.12 0.29
CA LYS A 252 27.98 2.95 -0.20
C LYS A 252 28.16 2.99 -1.72
N ILE A 253 27.08 3.21 -2.48
CA ILE A 253 27.14 3.27 -3.96
C ILE A 253 28.06 4.39 -4.42
N LEU A 254 27.99 5.57 -3.81
CA LEU A 254 28.79 6.73 -4.21
C LEU A 254 30.27 6.58 -3.89
N ASN A 255 30.65 5.75 -2.91
CA ASN A 255 32.04 5.60 -2.46
C ASN A 255 32.68 4.26 -2.86
N ASP A 256 31.94 3.27 -3.30
CA ASP A 256 32.47 1.97 -3.70
C ASP A 256 33.04 2.02 -5.13
N PRO A 257 34.34 1.66 -5.31
CA PRO A 257 34.98 1.68 -6.62
C PRO A 257 34.27 0.86 -7.71
N SER A 258 33.57 -0.21 -7.34
CA SER A 258 32.86 -1.09 -8.29
C SER A 258 31.69 -0.39 -9.01
N TRP A 259 31.13 0.67 -8.40
CA TRP A 259 30.02 1.44 -8.94
C TRP A 259 30.42 2.65 -9.78
N GLN A 260 31.69 3.07 -9.71
CA GLN A 260 32.14 4.37 -10.26
C GLN A 260 32.06 4.48 -11.79
N SER A 261 31.96 3.35 -12.51
CA SER A 261 31.79 3.35 -13.96
C SER A 261 30.37 3.71 -14.41
N ILE A 262 29.37 3.59 -13.52
CA ILE A 262 27.94 3.77 -13.82
C ILE A 262 27.61 5.27 -13.94
N THR A 263 26.86 5.65 -14.97
CA THR A 263 26.47 7.04 -15.29
C THR A 263 25.77 7.73 -14.12
N ALA A 264 24.81 7.06 -13.47
CA ALA A 264 24.12 7.60 -12.28
C ALA A 264 25.08 7.97 -11.15
N VAL A 265 26.13 7.17 -10.92
CA VAL A 265 27.12 7.41 -9.85
C VAL A 265 28.02 8.57 -10.22
N LYS A 266 28.52 8.63 -11.46
CA LYS A 266 29.31 9.78 -11.94
C LYS A 266 28.60 11.12 -11.80
N ASN A 267 27.28 11.10 -12.07
CA ASN A 267 26.43 12.29 -12.02
C ASN A 267 25.81 12.54 -10.63
N LYS A 268 26.06 11.67 -9.64
CA LYS A 268 25.46 11.70 -8.31
C LYS A 268 23.91 11.61 -8.34
N HIS A 269 23.36 10.92 -9.31
CA HIS A 269 21.92 10.67 -9.44
C HIS A 269 21.54 9.35 -8.73
N VAL A 270 21.86 9.29 -7.44
CA VAL A 270 21.52 8.18 -6.55
C VAL A 270 20.61 8.72 -5.44
N PHE A 271 19.40 8.23 -5.37
CA PHE A 271 18.34 8.79 -4.52
C PHE A 271 17.73 7.72 -3.62
N VAL A 272 17.18 8.18 -2.49
CA VAL A 272 16.31 7.36 -1.62
C VAL A 272 14.86 7.59 -2.05
N ASN A 273 14.08 6.49 -2.14
CA ASN A 273 12.66 6.61 -2.40
C ASN A 273 11.89 7.17 -1.19
N PRO A 274 10.86 7.99 -1.37
CA PRO A 274 10.02 8.46 -0.28
C PRO A 274 9.39 7.32 0.53
N LEU A 275 9.23 7.56 1.83
CA LEU A 275 8.67 6.63 2.80
C LEU A 275 7.62 7.34 3.66
N GLY A 276 6.39 6.88 3.59
CA GLY A 276 5.29 7.35 4.42
C GLY A 276 4.69 6.25 5.29
N THR A 277 3.37 6.22 5.41
CA THR A 277 2.65 5.15 6.12
C THR A 277 2.89 3.77 5.51
N PHE A 278 3.41 3.74 4.29
CA PHE A 278 4.04 2.61 3.62
C PHE A 278 5.10 3.14 2.63
N PRO A 279 6.10 2.34 2.19
CA PRO A 279 7.02 2.76 1.12
C PRO A 279 6.26 3.13 -0.15
N TRP A 280 6.55 4.32 -0.72
CA TRP A 280 5.80 4.84 -1.85
C TRP A 280 6.00 4.03 -3.14
N ASP A 281 7.16 3.38 -3.26
CA ASP A 281 7.62 2.70 -4.46
C ASP A 281 6.92 1.37 -4.75
N ARG A 282 6.29 0.74 -3.73
CA ARG A 282 5.75 -0.61 -3.87
C ARG A 282 4.47 -0.84 -3.09
N TYR A 283 3.42 -1.28 -3.79
CA TYR A 283 2.16 -1.71 -3.21
C TYR A 283 1.52 -0.70 -2.26
N SER A 284 1.70 0.58 -2.52
CA SER A 284 1.28 1.67 -1.65
C SER A 284 0.14 2.49 -2.26
N ALA A 285 -0.83 2.91 -1.46
CA ALA A 285 -1.77 3.94 -1.90
C ALA A 285 -1.09 5.32 -2.07
N GLU A 286 0.05 5.56 -1.38
CA GLU A 286 0.86 6.77 -1.58
C GLU A 286 1.60 6.78 -2.94
N GLU A 287 1.48 5.72 -3.76
CA GLU A 287 1.89 5.72 -5.17
C GLU A 287 1.18 6.80 -6.00
N ALA A 288 0.04 7.31 -5.54
CA ALA A 288 -0.57 8.51 -6.11
C ALA A 288 0.35 9.75 -6.01
N LEU A 289 1.26 9.79 -5.03
CA LEU A 289 2.31 10.80 -4.88
C LEU A 289 3.62 10.38 -5.55
N GLN A 290 3.93 9.08 -5.56
CA GLN A 290 5.13 8.51 -6.18
C GLN A 290 5.25 8.92 -7.64
N ILE A 291 4.15 8.86 -8.39
CA ILE A 291 4.15 9.22 -9.83
C ILE A 291 4.57 10.69 -10.05
N LEU A 292 4.12 11.61 -9.17
CA LEU A 292 4.47 13.04 -9.24
C LEU A 292 5.93 13.26 -8.83
N TRP A 293 6.37 12.59 -7.76
CA TRP A 293 7.73 12.68 -7.26
C TRP A 293 8.73 12.17 -8.31
N ALA A 294 8.47 11.00 -8.88
CA ALA A 294 9.34 10.40 -9.87
C ALA A 294 9.40 11.23 -11.16
N ALA A 295 8.25 11.74 -11.65
CA ALA A 295 8.21 12.62 -12.81
C ALA A 295 9.01 13.91 -12.59
N LYS A 296 8.93 14.51 -11.40
CA LYS A 296 9.72 15.69 -11.03
C LYS A 296 11.21 15.35 -10.92
N LEU A 297 11.56 14.17 -10.40
CA LEU A 297 12.94 13.70 -10.32
C LEU A 297 13.55 13.50 -11.72
N PHE A 298 12.80 12.88 -12.63
CA PHE A 298 13.26 12.55 -13.98
C PHE A 298 13.31 13.77 -14.90
N HIS A 299 12.35 14.69 -14.74
CA HIS A 299 12.14 15.84 -15.61
C HIS A 299 11.90 17.13 -14.81
N PRO A 300 12.88 17.61 -14.02
CA PRO A 300 12.68 18.74 -13.08
C PRO A 300 12.14 20.00 -13.76
N GLU A 301 12.55 20.28 -15.00
CA GLU A 301 12.10 21.49 -15.72
C GLU A 301 10.61 21.43 -16.13
N LEU A 302 10.09 20.21 -16.41
CA LEU A 302 8.68 20.03 -16.75
C LEU A 302 7.76 20.09 -15.53
N PHE A 303 8.29 19.86 -14.33
CA PHE A 303 7.53 19.74 -13.09
C PHE A 303 8.02 20.72 -12.00
N LYS A 304 8.65 21.82 -12.39
CA LYS A 304 9.18 22.84 -11.44
C LYS A 304 8.09 23.48 -10.56
N ASP A 305 6.87 23.55 -11.07
CA ASP A 305 5.68 24.07 -10.38
C ASP A 305 5.03 23.08 -9.41
N VAL A 306 5.47 21.81 -9.38
CA VAL A 306 4.95 20.80 -8.45
C VAL A 306 5.64 20.94 -7.09
N ASP A 307 4.89 21.38 -6.08
CA ASP A 307 5.34 21.39 -4.69
C ASP A 307 4.99 20.05 -4.02
N MET A 308 6.00 19.17 -3.92
CA MET A 308 5.79 17.85 -3.32
C MET A 308 5.51 17.91 -1.81
N ILE A 309 6.01 18.93 -1.09
CA ILE A 309 5.72 19.10 0.33
C ILE A 309 4.23 19.40 0.50
N ALA A 310 3.71 20.38 -0.22
CA ALA A 310 2.30 20.74 -0.18
C ALA A 310 1.39 19.58 -0.63
N LYS A 311 1.79 18.82 -1.67
CA LYS A 311 1.06 17.64 -2.13
C LYS A 311 1.00 16.54 -1.06
N THR A 312 2.11 16.27 -0.38
CA THR A 312 2.17 15.27 0.70
C THR A 312 1.32 15.71 1.89
N GLN A 313 1.41 16.96 2.31
CA GLN A 313 0.58 17.50 3.40
C GLN A 313 -0.93 17.41 3.07
N ALA A 314 -1.32 17.79 1.85
CA ALA A 314 -2.72 17.72 1.41
C ALA A 314 -3.25 16.28 1.37
N PHE A 315 -2.42 15.31 0.93
CA PHE A 315 -2.79 13.90 0.92
C PHE A 315 -3.03 13.35 2.32
N TYR A 316 -2.13 13.63 3.26
CA TYR A 316 -2.24 13.20 4.67
C TYR A 316 -3.45 13.82 5.36
N GLN A 317 -3.70 15.10 5.14
CA GLN A 317 -4.89 15.78 5.67
C GLN A 317 -6.19 15.18 5.12
N LYS A 318 -6.22 14.91 3.81
CA LYS A 318 -7.43 14.43 3.13
C LYS A 318 -7.79 12.99 3.47
N TYR A 319 -6.79 12.09 3.48
CA TYR A 319 -7.05 10.65 3.59
C TYR A 319 -6.77 10.06 4.97
N TYR A 320 -5.84 10.63 5.71
CA TYR A 320 -5.49 10.16 7.05
C TYR A 320 -6.02 11.08 8.16
N HIS A 321 -6.64 12.23 7.79
CA HIS A 321 -7.09 13.25 8.73
C HIS A 321 -5.97 13.71 9.68
N TYR A 322 -4.74 13.70 9.18
CA TYR A 322 -3.52 14.01 9.92
C TYR A 322 -2.88 15.30 9.40
N GLU A 323 -2.69 16.28 10.29
CA GLU A 323 -2.00 17.54 9.97
C GLU A 323 -0.48 17.30 9.96
N LEU A 324 0.06 17.01 8.77
CA LEU A 324 1.47 16.74 8.60
C LEU A 324 2.27 18.04 8.60
N SER A 325 3.24 18.18 9.51
CA SER A 325 4.14 19.36 9.51
C SER A 325 5.00 19.39 8.23
N LYS A 326 5.45 20.60 7.83
CA LYS A 326 6.37 20.76 6.71
C LYS A 326 7.64 19.92 6.90
N GLN A 327 8.21 19.93 8.11
CA GLN A 327 9.41 19.17 8.44
C GLN A 327 9.19 17.67 8.25
N ASN A 328 8.06 17.15 8.72
CA ASN A 328 7.71 15.73 8.53
C ASN A 328 7.41 15.38 7.07
N ALA A 329 6.81 16.28 6.29
CA ALA A 329 6.68 16.07 4.83
C ALA A 329 8.06 15.99 4.15
N GLU A 330 9.03 16.81 4.56
CA GLU A 330 10.41 16.73 4.08
C GLU A 330 11.11 15.41 4.48
N GLN A 331 10.82 14.87 5.69
CA GLN A 331 11.35 13.55 6.10
C GLN A 331 10.79 12.43 5.21
N ILE A 332 9.50 12.45 4.93
CA ILE A 332 8.86 11.48 4.01
C ILE A 332 9.56 11.50 2.65
N LEU A 333 9.73 12.69 2.07
CA LEU A 333 10.36 12.85 0.75
C LEU A 333 11.84 12.42 0.71
N LYS A 334 12.50 12.38 1.86
CA LYS A 334 13.88 11.88 2.02
C LYS A 334 13.96 10.41 2.40
N GLY A 335 12.83 9.72 2.55
CA GLY A 335 12.79 8.32 3.00
C GLY A 335 13.25 8.12 4.45
N LEU A 336 13.09 9.14 5.31
CA LEU A 336 13.52 9.15 6.70
C LEU A 336 12.33 8.90 7.65
N ASP A 337 12.65 8.52 8.89
CA ASP A 337 11.68 8.39 9.97
C ASP A 337 11.06 9.73 10.38
N PRO A 338 9.85 9.74 10.98
CA PRO A 338 9.24 10.98 11.48
C PRO A 338 10.04 11.61 12.62
N ILE A 339 10.00 12.94 12.67
CA ILE A 339 10.45 13.71 13.84
C ILE A 339 9.30 13.67 14.86
N THR A 340 9.55 13.01 15.98
CA THR A 340 8.64 12.98 17.13
C THR A 340 9.18 13.96 18.18
N HIS A 341 8.35 14.89 18.60
CA HIS A 341 8.66 15.85 19.69
C HIS A 341 8.30 15.26 21.06
#